data_b63f77251e280a05e65077d418b0b9aa
#
_entry.id   b63f77251e280a05e65077d418b0b9aa
#
_cell.length_a   1.000
_cell.length_b   1.000
_cell.length_c   1.000
_cell.angle_alpha   90.00
_cell.angle_beta   90.00
_cell.angle_gamma   90.00
#
_symmetry.space_group_name_H-M   'P 1'
#
loop_
_entity.id
_entity.type
_entity.pdbx_description
1 polymer ?
#
loop_
_entity_poly.entity_id
_entity_poly.type
_entity_poly.pdbx_seq_one_letter_code
_entity_poly.pdbx_strand_id
1 'polypeptide(L)'
;MPADWRALTLPTERWHAGRWLHHGLGARLADARGERPTYRAPAAGTGAVPATDDAARGVAPPLSPEPAARNPILTAATLGLDGGFVADPFLFLTDERWHLFFEVYRPSADPPAAIAHAASADRGRTWTYSGVVLDPGVHLAFPHVFAWAGERYMVPDPWSEREGVAADFALYRATDFPTEWERVATPLAPDIELHDCVPVRHEGRWWALAAAEGDLYVFYSDELVADDWTPHPENPVVTDRPDGVRPAGRPVAREDGFLLFTQDCADRYGERVWAYEVMELTPESYSDRRASPDPVVGPAGGVGWNSGRMHHVDAWLLDDRWLCAVDGNIGFGKPAFGDHWAIGLYEQLL
;
A
#
# COMPACT_ATOMS: atom_id res chain seq x y z
N MET A 1 27.01 12.93 -28.16
CA MET A 1 27.04 11.55 -27.61
C MET A 1 26.42 11.64 -26.23
N PRO A 2 25.28 11.03 -25.95
CA PRO A 2 24.76 11.02 -24.58
C PRO A 2 25.69 10.12 -23.73
N ALA A 3 26.15 10.63 -22.60
CA ALA A 3 26.92 9.86 -21.64
C ALA A 3 26.06 8.70 -21.13
N ASP A 4 26.60 7.50 -21.18
CA ASP A 4 25.92 6.30 -20.67
C ASP A 4 25.83 6.40 -19.13
N TRP A 5 24.69 6.90 -18.63
CA TRP A 5 24.41 7.11 -17.22
C TRP A 5 24.35 5.79 -16.42
N ARG A 6 24.28 4.64 -17.10
CA ARG A 6 24.28 3.30 -16.48
C ARG A 6 25.62 2.95 -15.80
N ALA A 7 26.69 3.67 -16.17
CA ALA A 7 28.02 3.47 -15.58
C ALA A 7 28.23 4.17 -14.22
N LEU A 8 27.24 4.96 -13.74
CA LEU A 8 27.36 5.74 -12.50
C LEU A 8 26.53 5.17 -11.33
N THR A 9 25.96 3.99 -11.44
CA THR A 9 25.26 3.33 -10.33
C THR A 9 26.29 2.85 -9.29
N LEU A 10 26.43 3.61 -8.20
CA LEU A 10 27.10 3.11 -6.99
C LEU A 10 26.25 1.98 -6.41
N PRO A 11 26.85 0.88 -5.93
CA PRO A 11 26.10 -0.18 -5.27
C PRO A 11 25.28 0.39 -4.13
N THR A 12 23.95 0.23 -4.19
CA THR A 12 22.98 0.69 -3.20
C THR A 12 23.31 0.23 -1.78
N GLU A 13 24.00 -0.89 -1.63
CA GLU A 13 24.46 -1.46 -0.37
C GLU A 13 25.31 -0.51 0.51
N ARG A 14 26.11 0.38 -0.09
CA ARG A 14 26.93 1.31 0.68
C ARG A 14 26.15 2.46 1.33
N TRP A 15 24.99 2.81 0.80
CA TRP A 15 24.17 3.90 1.32
C TRP A 15 23.27 3.44 2.48
N HIS A 16 22.93 2.18 2.51
CA HIS A 16 22.13 1.60 3.58
C HIS A 16 22.95 1.33 4.85
N ALA A 17 24.24 1.03 4.72
CA ALA A 17 25.10 0.67 5.86
C ALA A 17 25.23 1.76 6.93
N GLY A 18 25.23 3.04 6.57
CA GLY A 18 25.39 4.15 7.51
C GLY A 18 24.20 4.37 8.46
N ARG A 19 22.99 4.07 8.04
CA ARG A 19 21.76 4.22 8.87
C ARG A 19 21.40 2.97 9.67
N TRP A 20 21.87 1.81 9.26
CA TRP A 20 21.70 0.57 10.02
C TRP A 20 22.23 0.68 11.46
N LEU A 21 23.26 1.47 11.69
CA LEU A 21 23.84 1.68 13.02
C LEU A 21 22.92 2.46 13.97
N HIS A 22 22.12 3.41 13.48
CA HIS A 22 21.20 4.19 14.33
C HIS A 22 19.94 3.42 14.70
N HIS A 23 19.36 2.67 13.77
CA HIS A 23 18.14 1.88 14.03
C HIS A 23 18.45 0.58 14.81
N GLY A 24 19.67 0.03 14.68
CA GLY A 24 20.10 -1.16 15.42
C GLY A 24 20.19 -0.96 16.95
N LEU A 25 20.37 0.27 17.41
CA LEU A 25 20.39 0.60 18.85
C LEU A 25 18.97 0.69 19.43
N GLY A 26 18.01 1.26 18.70
CA GLY A 26 16.60 1.30 19.10
C GLY A 26 15.97 -0.10 19.18
N ALA A 27 16.21 -0.94 18.17
CA ALA A 27 15.71 -2.32 18.13
C ALA A 27 16.26 -3.19 19.28
N ARG A 28 17.51 -2.97 19.70
CA ARG A 28 18.10 -3.68 20.86
C ARG A 28 17.50 -3.24 22.19
N LEU A 29 17.04 -2.02 22.31
CA LEU A 29 16.40 -1.50 23.52
C LEU A 29 14.94 -1.97 23.63
N ALA A 30 14.21 -2.11 22.52
CA ALA A 30 12.87 -2.67 22.48
C ALA A 30 12.86 -4.18 22.81
N ASP A 31 13.84 -4.94 22.28
CA ASP A 31 14.03 -6.36 22.58
C ASP A 31 14.29 -6.62 24.08
N ALA A 32 14.89 -5.66 24.79
CA ALA A 32 15.15 -5.77 26.23
C ALA A 32 13.90 -5.64 27.10
N ARG A 33 12.80 -5.12 26.57
CA ARG A 33 11.53 -4.94 27.32
C ARG A 33 10.64 -6.18 27.29
N GLY A 34 10.89 -7.16 26.43
CA GLY A 34 10.14 -8.44 26.39
C GLY A 34 8.67 -8.32 25.96
N GLU A 35 8.21 -7.14 25.63
CA GLU A 35 6.83 -6.87 25.24
C GLU A 35 6.64 -7.25 23.77
N ARG A 36 5.84 -8.27 23.52
CA ARG A 36 5.45 -8.69 22.17
C ARG A 36 4.00 -8.32 21.95
N PRO A 37 3.67 -7.49 20.94
CA PRO A 37 2.29 -7.22 20.58
C PRO A 37 1.58 -8.53 20.23
N THR A 38 0.37 -8.69 20.72
CA THR A 38 -0.52 -9.78 20.32
C THR A 38 -1.29 -9.38 19.07
N TYR A 39 -1.39 -10.31 18.12
CA TYR A 39 -2.18 -10.11 16.90
C TYR A 39 -3.67 -10.19 17.23
N ARG A 40 -4.44 -9.26 16.70
CA ARG A 40 -5.90 -9.30 16.73
C ARG A 40 -6.39 -9.51 15.30
N ALA A 41 -6.96 -10.68 15.02
CA ALA A 41 -7.49 -10.96 13.70
C ALA A 41 -8.57 -9.91 13.33
N PRO A 42 -8.56 -9.36 12.10
CA PRO A 42 -9.67 -8.54 11.63
C PRO A 42 -10.96 -9.35 11.70
N ALA A 43 -12.07 -8.73 12.09
CA ALA A 43 -13.37 -9.40 12.11
C ALA A 43 -13.67 -9.98 10.72
N ALA A 44 -14.09 -11.23 10.68
CA ALA A 44 -14.44 -11.88 9.42
C ALA A 44 -15.51 -11.03 8.70
N GLY A 45 -15.18 -10.58 7.49
CA GLY A 45 -16.14 -9.88 6.66
C GLY A 45 -15.88 -8.41 6.37
N THR A 46 -14.77 -7.85 6.80
CA THR A 46 -14.42 -6.48 6.43
C THR A 46 -13.07 -6.45 5.74
N GLY A 47 -12.99 -5.90 4.53
CA GLY A 47 -11.71 -5.53 3.90
C GLY A 47 -11.02 -4.39 4.67
N ALA A 48 -11.70 -3.82 5.66
CA ALA A 48 -11.21 -2.81 6.58
C ALA A 48 -10.88 -3.45 7.95
N VAL A 49 -9.97 -2.86 8.70
CA VAL A 49 -9.69 -3.23 10.09
C VAL A 49 -10.95 -2.99 10.93
N PRO A 50 -11.38 -3.94 11.81
CA PRO A 50 -12.62 -3.79 12.57
C PRO A 50 -12.58 -2.55 13.47
N ALA A 51 -13.69 -1.83 13.53
CA ALA A 51 -13.90 -0.79 14.50
C ALA A 51 -13.93 -1.42 15.91
N THR A 52 -12.97 -1.04 16.75
CA THR A 52 -12.99 -1.21 18.20
C THR A 52 -13.03 0.16 18.82
N ASP A 53 -13.35 0.30 20.12
CA ASP A 53 -13.28 1.60 20.80
C ASP A 53 -11.90 2.27 20.63
N ASP A 54 -10.83 1.48 20.50
CA ASP A 54 -9.48 1.96 20.21
C ASP A 54 -9.29 2.32 18.74
N ALA A 55 -9.96 1.64 17.81
CA ALA A 55 -10.00 2.01 16.40
C ALA A 55 -10.72 3.35 16.16
N ALA A 56 -11.60 3.78 17.08
CA ALA A 56 -12.23 5.11 17.02
C ALA A 56 -11.20 6.25 17.04
N ARG A 57 -9.98 6.02 17.54
CA ARG A 57 -8.90 7.00 17.50
C ARG A 57 -8.22 7.09 16.15
N GLY A 58 -8.36 6.03 15.29
CA GLY A 58 -7.78 5.97 13.96
C GLY A 58 -6.26 6.08 13.93
N VAL A 59 -5.69 5.89 12.76
CA VAL A 59 -4.26 6.18 12.54
C VAL A 59 -4.09 7.70 12.53
N ALA A 60 -3.34 8.23 13.50
CA ALA A 60 -3.06 9.65 13.62
C ALA A 60 -1.61 9.97 13.23
N PRO A 61 -1.35 11.09 12.57
CA PRO A 61 0.01 11.51 12.26
C PRO A 61 0.74 12.09 13.48
N PRO A 62 2.09 12.10 13.44
CA PRO A 62 2.89 11.35 12.49
C PRO A 62 3.14 9.90 12.94
N LEU A 63 3.20 8.97 11.99
CA LEU A 63 3.71 7.62 12.26
C LEU A 63 5.22 7.66 12.53
N SER A 64 5.70 6.73 13.33
CA SER A 64 7.13 6.56 13.63
C SER A 64 7.65 5.22 13.11
N PRO A 65 8.96 5.11 12.75
CA PRO A 65 9.56 3.83 12.42
C PRO A 65 9.35 2.81 13.54
N GLU A 66 8.88 1.60 13.18
CA GLU A 66 8.71 0.48 14.13
C GLU A 66 10.08 0.10 14.74
N PRO A 67 10.26 0.14 16.08
CA PRO A 67 11.59 0.01 16.69
C PRO A 67 12.25 -1.36 16.51
N ALA A 68 11.48 -2.44 16.36
CA ALA A 68 12.01 -3.78 16.16
C ALA A 68 12.33 -4.08 14.68
N ALA A 69 11.79 -3.31 13.75
CA ALA A 69 12.07 -3.44 12.33
C ALA A 69 13.40 -2.78 11.95
N ARG A 70 14.13 -3.42 11.07
CA ARG A 70 15.34 -2.84 10.48
C ARG A 70 14.99 -2.18 9.15
N ASN A 71 14.42 -0.97 9.23
CA ASN A 71 14.02 -0.23 8.03
C ASN A 71 15.21 0.23 7.16
N PRO A 72 15.11 0.08 5.82
CA PRO A 72 14.03 -0.58 5.12
C PRO A 72 14.05 -2.10 5.34
N ILE A 73 12.86 -2.72 5.45
CA ILE A 73 12.73 -4.17 5.63
C ILE A 73 12.95 -4.94 4.33
N LEU A 74 12.60 -4.34 3.18
CA LEU A 74 12.83 -4.89 1.84
C LEU A 74 13.33 -3.80 0.88
N THR A 75 14.27 -4.19 0.03
CA THR A 75 14.79 -3.42 -1.11
C THR A 75 14.98 -4.34 -2.30
N ALA A 76 15.12 -3.82 -3.51
CA ALA A 76 15.49 -4.63 -4.68
C ALA A 76 16.77 -5.44 -4.44
N ALA A 77 17.78 -4.83 -3.79
CA ALA A 77 19.04 -5.50 -3.47
C ALA A 77 18.87 -6.67 -2.48
N THR A 78 18.01 -6.54 -1.46
CA THR A 78 17.74 -7.63 -0.51
C THR A 78 16.99 -8.82 -1.14
N LEU A 79 16.29 -8.57 -2.27
CA LEU A 79 15.64 -9.61 -3.06
C LEU A 79 16.58 -10.26 -4.11
N GLY A 80 17.81 -9.75 -4.24
CA GLY A 80 18.76 -10.19 -5.26
C GLY A 80 18.43 -9.73 -6.67
N LEU A 81 17.66 -8.67 -6.83
CA LEU A 81 17.31 -8.09 -8.12
C LEU A 81 18.44 -7.18 -8.62
N ASP A 82 18.78 -7.33 -9.89
CA ASP A 82 19.72 -6.44 -10.57
C ASP A 82 18.98 -5.21 -11.12
N GLY A 83 18.94 -4.17 -10.31
CA GLY A 83 18.15 -2.97 -10.57
C GLY A 83 16.68 -3.12 -10.15
N GLY A 84 15.87 -2.09 -10.46
CA GLY A 84 14.46 -2.07 -10.10
C GLY A 84 14.19 -1.57 -8.68
N PHE A 85 12.97 -1.84 -8.19
CA PHE A 85 12.51 -1.40 -6.88
C PHE A 85 11.40 -2.30 -6.31
N VAL A 86 10.98 -2.02 -5.08
CA VAL A 86 9.81 -2.60 -4.42
C VAL A 86 8.96 -1.48 -3.81
N ALA A 87 7.64 -1.53 -4.01
CA ALA A 87 6.70 -0.50 -3.58
C ALA A 87 5.32 -1.06 -3.21
N ASP A 88 4.41 -0.22 -2.78
CA ASP A 88 3.00 -0.50 -2.52
C ASP A 88 2.77 -1.71 -1.59
N PRO A 89 3.33 -1.72 -0.37
CA PRO A 89 3.27 -2.89 0.50
C PRO A 89 1.92 -3.08 1.17
N PHE A 90 1.27 -4.22 0.98
CA PHE A 90 0.10 -4.65 1.74
C PHE A 90 0.43 -5.81 2.67
N LEU A 91 0.15 -5.63 3.95
CA LEU A 91 0.25 -6.68 4.96
C LEU A 91 -0.99 -7.60 4.92
N PHE A 92 -0.77 -8.86 5.28
CA PHE A 92 -1.83 -9.78 5.66
C PHE A 92 -1.34 -10.59 6.86
N LEU A 93 -1.87 -10.28 8.04
CA LEU A 93 -1.41 -10.85 9.29
C LEU A 93 -2.21 -12.10 9.63
N THR A 94 -1.52 -13.18 9.99
CA THR A 94 -2.09 -14.38 10.59
C THR A 94 -1.40 -14.68 11.92
N ASP A 95 -1.97 -15.57 12.74
CA ASP A 95 -1.39 -15.95 14.04
C ASP A 95 0.01 -16.58 13.90
N GLU A 96 0.22 -17.27 12.77
CA GLU A 96 1.47 -18.00 12.52
C GLU A 96 2.52 -17.16 11.82
N ARG A 97 2.09 -16.31 10.87
CA ARG A 97 2.98 -15.55 9.97
C ARG A 97 2.39 -14.23 9.58
N TRP A 98 3.28 -13.27 9.35
CA TRP A 98 2.97 -12.03 8.64
C TRP A 98 3.34 -12.21 7.17
N HIS A 99 2.43 -11.84 6.30
CA HIS A 99 2.59 -11.86 4.85
C HIS A 99 2.65 -10.42 4.35
N LEU A 100 3.51 -10.17 3.37
CA LEU A 100 3.66 -8.89 2.72
C LEU A 100 3.56 -9.10 1.22
N PHE A 101 2.57 -8.48 0.60
CA PHE A 101 2.39 -8.42 -0.85
C PHE A 101 2.81 -7.03 -1.32
N PHE A 102 3.50 -6.95 -2.46
CA PHE A 102 4.06 -5.70 -2.92
C PHE A 102 4.35 -5.72 -4.42
N GLU A 103 4.43 -4.54 -5.02
CA GLU A 103 4.95 -4.40 -6.37
C GLU A 103 6.46 -4.73 -6.38
N VAL A 104 6.87 -5.56 -7.32
CA VAL A 104 8.27 -5.76 -7.68
C VAL A 104 8.50 -5.29 -9.11
N TYR A 105 9.29 -4.23 -9.27
CA TYR A 105 9.67 -3.71 -10.58
C TYR A 105 11.02 -4.31 -11.03
N ARG A 106 11.02 -4.96 -12.20
CA ARG A 106 12.13 -5.71 -12.78
C ARG A 106 12.43 -5.14 -14.18
N PRO A 107 13.39 -4.21 -14.34
CA PRO A 107 13.60 -3.48 -15.59
C PRO A 107 13.84 -4.34 -16.84
N SER A 108 14.26 -5.58 -16.65
CA SER A 108 14.52 -6.55 -17.75
C SER A 108 13.37 -7.48 -18.05
N ALA A 109 12.26 -7.43 -17.30
CA ALA A 109 11.06 -8.22 -17.55
C ALA A 109 10.09 -7.47 -18.47
N ASP A 110 9.17 -8.20 -19.09
CA ASP A 110 8.10 -7.66 -19.94
C ASP A 110 6.79 -8.42 -19.65
N PRO A 111 5.83 -7.79 -18.95
CA PRO A 111 5.87 -6.45 -18.35
C PRO A 111 6.86 -6.35 -17.18
N PRO A 112 7.34 -5.13 -16.85
CA PRO A 112 8.40 -4.99 -15.86
C PRO A 112 7.93 -5.18 -14.41
N ALA A 113 6.66 -4.92 -14.11
CA ALA A 113 6.12 -5.01 -12.76
C ALA A 113 5.14 -6.17 -12.59
N ALA A 114 5.21 -6.81 -11.44
CA ALA A 114 4.34 -7.90 -11.00
C ALA A 114 4.15 -7.86 -9.49
N ILE A 115 3.21 -8.66 -8.95
CA ILE A 115 3.01 -8.78 -7.53
C ILE A 115 3.91 -9.88 -6.95
N ALA A 116 4.65 -9.51 -5.92
CA ALA A 116 5.54 -10.39 -5.19
C ALA A 116 5.07 -10.57 -3.73
N HIS A 117 5.63 -11.59 -3.09
CA HIS A 117 5.33 -11.94 -1.72
C HIS A 117 6.59 -12.18 -0.90
N ALA A 118 6.55 -11.75 0.36
CA ALA A 118 7.50 -12.11 1.41
C ALA A 118 6.76 -12.47 2.69
N ALA A 119 7.36 -13.31 3.53
CA ALA A 119 6.78 -13.72 4.81
C ALA A 119 7.76 -13.53 5.97
N SER A 120 7.20 -13.24 7.14
CA SER A 120 7.92 -13.17 8.41
C SER A 120 7.30 -14.14 9.42
N ALA A 121 8.15 -14.95 10.06
CA ALA A 121 7.77 -15.86 11.17
C ALA A 121 8.08 -15.26 12.54
N ASP A 122 8.68 -14.07 12.59
CA ASP A 122 9.16 -13.40 13.81
C ASP A 122 8.58 -11.99 13.98
N ARG A 123 7.35 -11.80 13.45
CA ARG A 123 6.57 -10.56 13.57
C ARG A 123 7.27 -9.34 12.96
N GLY A 124 7.74 -9.50 11.72
CA GLY A 124 8.30 -8.41 10.92
C GLY A 124 9.78 -8.09 11.19
N ARG A 125 10.48 -8.84 12.05
CA ARG A 125 11.91 -8.63 12.31
C ARG A 125 12.79 -9.08 11.16
N THR A 126 12.43 -10.23 10.57
CA THR A 126 13.08 -10.75 9.37
C THR A 126 12.04 -11.17 8.34
N TRP A 127 12.39 -11.04 7.07
CA TRP A 127 11.51 -11.35 5.95
C TRP A 127 12.17 -12.33 5.00
N THR A 128 11.42 -13.32 4.56
CA THR A 128 11.84 -14.27 3.54
C THR A 128 11.05 -14.02 2.27
N TYR A 129 11.74 -13.68 1.20
CA TYR A 129 11.16 -13.49 -0.12
C TYR A 129 10.70 -14.83 -0.70
N SER A 130 9.45 -14.93 -1.13
CA SER A 130 8.86 -16.14 -1.71
C SER A 130 8.88 -16.14 -3.24
N GLY A 131 9.02 -14.97 -3.85
CA GLY A 131 8.98 -14.82 -5.31
C GLY A 131 7.80 -13.99 -5.79
N VAL A 132 7.65 -13.94 -7.10
CA VAL A 132 6.46 -13.39 -7.78
C VAL A 132 5.30 -14.36 -7.59
N VAL A 133 4.13 -13.85 -7.19
CA VAL A 133 2.92 -14.65 -6.92
C VAL A 133 1.77 -14.33 -7.88
N LEU A 134 1.85 -13.20 -8.59
CA LEU A 134 0.87 -12.86 -9.62
C LEU A 134 1.54 -12.06 -10.74
N ASP A 135 1.52 -12.62 -11.97
CA ASP A 135 2.08 -12.04 -13.19
C ASP A 135 1.24 -12.48 -14.39
N PRO A 136 0.08 -11.85 -14.63
CA PRO A 136 -0.82 -12.24 -15.72
C PRO A 136 -0.43 -11.67 -17.10
N GLY A 137 0.78 -11.11 -17.24
CA GLY A 137 1.25 -10.51 -18.48
C GLY A 137 0.80 -9.06 -18.70
N VAL A 138 0.41 -8.37 -17.62
CA VAL A 138 0.18 -6.92 -17.57
C VAL A 138 0.96 -6.35 -16.39
N HIS A 139 1.38 -5.08 -16.48
CA HIS A 139 2.02 -4.39 -15.36
C HIS A 139 1.06 -4.32 -14.18
N LEU A 140 1.47 -4.83 -13.02
CA LEU A 140 0.68 -4.80 -11.79
C LEU A 140 1.41 -4.08 -10.67
N ALA A 141 0.69 -3.21 -9.95
CA ALA A 141 1.09 -2.50 -8.75
C ALA A 141 0.01 -2.63 -7.65
N PHE A 142 0.16 -1.98 -6.51
CA PHE A 142 -0.82 -1.74 -5.48
C PHE A 142 -1.70 -2.97 -5.12
N PRO A 143 -1.13 -4.09 -4.63
CA PRO A 143 -1.84 -5.35 -4.42
C PRO A 143 -2.73 -5.33 -3.18
N HIS A 144 -3.89 -4.70 -3.21
CA HIS A 144 -4.80 -4.68 -2.06
C HIS A 144 -5.32 -6.08 -1.73
N VAL A 145 -4.72 -6.69 -0.73
CA VAL A 145 -5.07 -8.04 -0.24
C VAL A 145 -5.96 -7.97 1.00
N PHE A 146 -7.04 -8.77 1.03
CA PHE A 146 -8.00 -8.78 2.13
C PHE A 146 -8.69 -10.14 2.29
N ALA A 147 -9.41 -10.34 3.41
CA ALA A 147 -10.22 -11.52 3.66
C ALA A 147 -11.72 -11.19 3.61
N TRP A 148 -12.50 -12.08 3.01
CA TRP A 148 -13.95 -12.02 3.01
C TRP A 148 -14.55 -13.41 2.98
N ALA A 149 -15.60 -13.66 3.82
CA ALA A 149 -16.35 -14.92 3.86
C ALA A 149 -15.48 -16.19 3.97
N GLY A 150 -14.34 -16.08 4.66
CA GLY A 150 -13.38 -17.19 4.84
C GLY A 150 -12.34 -17.33 3.73
N GLU A 151 -12.50 -16.63 2.63
CA GLU A 151 -11.58 -16.62 1.49
C GLU A 151 -10.63 -15.40 1.54
N ARG A 152 -9.56 -15.43 0.74
CA ARG A 152 -8.61 -14.32 0.58
C ARG A 152 -8.67 -13.82 -0.85
N TYR A 153 -8.73 -12.51 -0.97
CA TYR A 153 -8.86 -11.82 -2.25
C TYR A 153 -7.74 -10.79 -2.42
N MET A 154 -7.48 -10.45 -3.68
CA MET A 154 -6.55 -9.38 -4.06
C MET A 154 -7.14 -8.59 -5.24
N VAL A 155 -7.05 -7.27 -5.16
CA VAL A 155 -7.30 -6.36 -6.28
C VAL A 155 -6.00 -5.59 -6.50
N PRO A 156 -5.18 -5.98 -7.50
CA PRO A 156 -4.01 -5.19 -7.88
C PRO A 156 -4.43 -4.06 -8.80
N ASP A 157 -3.60 -3.01 -8.89
CA ASP A 157 -3.70 -1.95 -9.88
C ASP A 157 -3.07 -2.41 -11.22
N PRO A 158 -3.86 -2.55 -12.29
CA PRO A 158 -3.34 -2.87 -13.60
C PRO A 158 -2.97 -1.58 -14.33
N TRP A 159 -1.78 -1.53 -14.91
CA TRP A 159 -1.40 -0.43 -15.79
C TRP A 159 -1.22 -0.89 -17.23
N SER A 160 -1.86 -0.18 -18.16
CA SER A 160 -1.70 -0.43 -19.59
C SER A 160 -0.50 0.36 -20.11
N GLU A 161 0.46 -0.31 -20.73
CA GLU A 161 1.56 0.36 -21.46
C GLU A 161 1.11 0.98 -22.79
N ARG A 162 -0.16 0.81 -23.16
CA ARG A 162 -0.75 1.38 -24.39
C ARG A 162 -1.41 2.70 -24.04
N GLU A 163 -0.84 3.80 -24.53
CA GLU A 163 -1.41 5.13 -24.38
C GLU A 163 -2.89 5.17 -24.78
N GLY A 164 -3.74 5.69 -23.89
CA GLY A 164 -5.18 5.83 -24.09
C GLY A 164 -5.99 4.55 -24.03
N VAL A 165 -5.43 3.46 -23.48
CA VAL A 165 -6.15 2.19 -23.21
C VAL A 165 -6.21 1.97 -21.72
N ALA A 166 -7.39 2.14 -21.13
CA ALA A 166 -7.63 1.78 -19.73
C ALA A 166 -7.46 0.26 -19.53
N ALA A 167 -6.98 -0.13 -18.37
CA ALA A 167 -6.87 -1.52 -17.96
C ALA A 167 -8.00 -1.91 -17.01
N ASP A 168 -8.47 -3.15 -17.13
CA ASP A 168 -9.54 -3.68 -16.29
C ASP A 168 -9.00 -4.09 -14.93
N PHE A 169 -9.64 -3.64 -13.86
CA PHE A 169 -9.35 -4.14 -12.51
C PHE A 169 -9.94 -5.53 -12.32
N ALA A 170 -9.09 -6.49 -12.04
CA ALA A 170 -9.48 -7.87 -11.79
C ALA A 170 -9.47 -8.18 -10.28
N LEU A 171 -10.50 -8.91 -9.83
CA LEU A 171 -10.54 -9.51 -8.52
C LEU A 171 -9.94 -10.92 -8.60
N TYR A 172 -8.91 -11.17 -7.80
CA TYR A 172 -8.30 -12.48 -7.66
C TYR A 172 -8.68 -13.11 -6.33
N ARG A 173 -8.87 -14.44 -6.31
CA ARG A 173 -9.08 -15.24 -5.12
C ARG A 173 -7.90 -16.20 -4.96
N ALA A 174 -7.41 -16.40 -3.74
CA ALA A 174 -6.38 -17.39 -3.48
C ALA A 174 -6.95 -18.81 -3.61
N THR A 175 -6.27 -19.63 -4.40
CA THR A 175 -6.51 -21.08 -4.49
C THR A 175 -5.57 -21.85 -3.57
N ASP A 176 -4.34 -21.37 -3.40
CA ASP A 176 -3.38 -21.79 -2.36
C ASP A 176 -2.65 -20.55 -1.83
N PHE A 177 -3.13 -20.03 -0.68
CA PHE A 177 -2.57 -18.83 -0.07
C PHE A 177 -1.19 -19.12 0.55
N PRO A 178 -0.17 -18.27 0.30
CA PRO A 178 -0.22 -16.94 -0.33
C PRO A 178 0.18 -16.90 -1.82
N THR A 179 0.44 -18.03 -2.46
CA THR A 179 1.20 -18.09 -3.72
C THR A 179 0.38 -18.34 -4.98
N GLU A 180 -0.81 -18.90 -4.85
CA GLU A 180 -1.64 -19.28 -6.00
C GLU A 180 -2.95 -18.48 -6.02
N TRP A 181 -3.22 -17.81 -7.14
CA TRP A 181 -4.35 -16.91 -7.30
C TRP A 181 -5.09 -17.17 -8.61
N GLU A 182 -6.43 -17.15 -8.59
CA GLU A 182 -7.27 -17.21 -9.77
C GLU A 182 -8.10 -15.94 -9.92
N ARG A 183 -8.25 -15.44 -11.15
CA ARG A 183 -9.19 -14.35 -11.44
C ARG A 183 -10.62 -14.86 -11.33
N VAL A 184 -11.44 -14.19 -10.53
CA VAL A 184 -12.84 -14.59 -10.26
C VAL A 184 -13.86 -13.57 -10.73
N ALA A 185 -13.47 -12.30 -10.95
CA ALA A 185 -14.35 -11.26 -11.48
C ALA A 185 -13.53 -10.10 -12.09
N THR A 186 -14.22 -9.22 -12.80
CA THR A 186 -13.74 -7.92 -13.29
C THR A 186 -14.64 -6.81 -12.77
N PRO A 187 -14.46 -6.37 -11.51
CA PRO A 187 -15.31 -5.36 -10.90
C PRO A 187 -15.36 -4.05 -11.69
N LEU A 188 -14.23 -3.59 -12.20
CA LEU A 188 -14.15 -2.33 -12.94
C LEU A 188 -13.51 -2.57 -14.32
N ALA A 189 -14.24 -2.19 -15.37
CA ALA A 189 -13.77 -2.12 -16.75
C ALA A 189 -14.01 -0.67 -17.27
N PRO A 190 -13.25 0.32 -16.76
CA PRO A 190 -13.52 1.72 -17.04
C PRO A 190 -13.07 2.16 -18.43
N ASP A 191 -13.73 3.19 -18.98
CA ASP A 191 -13.30 3.85 -20.21
C ASP A 191 -12.16 4.87 -19.97
N ILE A 192 -11.81 5.11 -18.69
CA ILE A 192 -10.75 6.03 -18.26
C ILE A 192 -9.67 5.26 -17.49
N GLU A 193 -8.45 5.77 -17.51
CA GLU A 193 -7.34 5.19 -16.76
C GLU A 193 -7.49 5.50 -15.27
N LEU A 194 -7.98 4.52 -14.50
CA LEU A 194 -8.08 4.59 -13.05
C LEU A 194 -6.84 4.00 -12.40
N HIS A 195 -6.54 4.44 -11.18
CA HIS A 195 -5.38 4.00 -10.39
C HIS A 195 -5.74 3.70 -8.94
N ASP A 196 -5.01 2.74 -8.35
CA ASP A 196 -4.97 2.43 -6.92
C ASP A 196 -6.36 2.13 -6.32
N CYS A 197 -7.08 1.19 -6.94
CA CYS A 197 -8.41 0.80 -6.51
C CYS A 197 -8.40 0.15 -5.12
N VAL A 198 -9.19 0.69 -4.19
CA VAL A 198 -9.41 0.12 -2.86
C VAL A 198 -10.85 -0.33 -2.68
N PRO A 199 -11.12 -1.66 -2.62
CA PRO A 199 -12.42 -2.17 -2.23
C PRO A 199 -12.63 -2.00 -0.73
N VAL A 200 -13.83 -1.60 -0.33
CA VAL A 200 -14.25 -1.47 1.06
C VAL A 200 -15.70 -1.91 1.21
N ARG A 201 -16.02 -2.59 2.32
CA ARG A 201 -17.41 -2.90 2.66
C ARG A 201 -17.92 -1.88 3.66
N HIS A 202 -18.96 -1.14 3.27
CA HIS A 202 -19.57 -0.12 4.10
C HIS A 202 -21.10 -0.23 3.99
N GLU A 203 -21.82 -0.20 5.11
CA GLU A 203 -23.27 -0.28 5.22
C GLU A 203 -23.92 -1.44 4.42
N GLY A 204 -23.27 -2.62 4.49
CA GLY A 204 -23.79 -3.82 3.84
C GLY A 204 -23.55 -3.94 2.34
N ARG A 205 -22.84 -3.01 1.72
CA ARG A 205 -22.52 -2.94 0.29
C ARG A 205 -21.01 -2.90 0.07
N TRP A 206 -20.56 -3.38 -1.07
CA TRP A 206 -19.19 -3.20 -1.54
C TRP A 206 -19.06 -1.90 -2.32
N TRP A 207 -17.95 -1.22 -2.06
CA TRP A 207 -17.55 0.01 -2.72
C TRP A 207 -16.13 -0.14 -3.23
N ALA A 208 -15.82 0.47 -4.35
CA ALA A 208 -14.47 0.61 -4.87
C ALA A 208 -14.19 2.09 -5.09
N LEU A 209 -13.08 2.57 -4.54
CA LEU A 209 -12.61 3.94 -4.71
C LEU A 209 -11.33 3.89 -5.51
N ALA A 210 -11.22 4.68 -6.58
CA ALA A 210 -10.05 4.76 -7.45
C ALA A 210 -9.91 6.19 -7.99
N ALA A 211 -8.72 6.58 -8.44
CA ALA A 211 -8.45 7.94 -8.90
C ALA A 211 -8.04 8.03 -10.36
N ALA A 212 -8.37 9.13 -11.00
CA ALA A 212 -7.83 9.55 -12.29
C ALA A 212 -7.59 11.06 -12.29
N GLU A 213 -6.42 11.51 -12.73
CA GLU A 213 -6.08 12.90 -13.01
C GLU A 213 -6.45 13.94 -11.93
N GLY A 214 -6.40 13.55 -10.64
CA GLY A 214 -6.77 14.43 -9.53
C GLY A 214 -8.24 14.37 -9.12
N ASP A 215 -8.98 13.44 -9.69
CA ASP A 215 -10.39 13.17 -9.41
C ASP A 215 -10.58 11.83 -8.73
N LEU A 216 -11.59 11.69 -7.86
CA LEU A 216 -11.97 10.45 -7.19
C LEU A 216 -13.23 9.87 -7.83
N TYR A 217 -13.14 8.58 -8.17
CA TYR A 217 -14.25 7.80 -8.71
C TYR A 217 -14.66 6.72 -7.73
N VAL A 218 -15.96 6.48 -7.64
CA VAL A 218 -16.58 5.48 -6.76
C VAL A 218 -17.47 4.55 -7.57
N PHE A 219 -17.40 3.27 -7.24
CA PHE A 219 -18.24 2.22 -7.83
C PHE A 219 -18.81 1.37 -6.71
N TYR A 220 -19.93 0.69 -6.93
CA TYR A 220 -20.53 -0.15 -5.90
C TYR A 220 -21.21 -1.41 -6.46
N SER A 221 -21.31 -2.42 -5.58
CA SER A 221 -22.02 -3.67 -5.83
C SER A 221 -22.54 -4.25 -4.52
N ASP A 222 -23.64 -5.01 -4.57
CA ASP A 222 -24.13 -5.76 -3.41
C ASP A 222 -23.27 -7.01 -3.15
N GLU A 223 -22.57 -7.53 -4.18
CA GLU A 223 -21.71 -8.70 -4.10
C GLU A 223 -20.26 -8.36 -4.45
N LEU A 224 -19.30 -8.95 -3.70
CA LEU A 224 -17.87 -8.79 -3.98
C LEU A 224 -17.47 -9.38 -5.33
N VAL A 225 -17.91 -10.63 -5.57
CA VAL A 225 -17.58 -11.37 -6.79
C VAL A 225 -18.67 -11.09 -7.83
N ALA A 226 -18.53 -9.93 -8.48
CA ALA A 226 -19.39 -9.48 -9.56
C ALA A 226 -18.56 -8.71 -10.59
N ASP A 227 -18.91 -8.86 -11.85
CA ASP A 227 -18.40 -8.03 -12.93
C ASP A 227 -19.15 -6.70 -12.99
N ASP A 228 -18.53 -5.69 -13.58
CA ASP A 228 -19.17 -4.41 -13.94
C ASP A 228 -19.92 -3.74 -12.77
N TRP A 229 -19.20 -3.43 -11.69
CA TRP A 229 -19.77 -2.68 -10.57
C TRP A 229 -20.37 -1.36 -11.04
N THR A 230 -21.50 -0.98 -10.44
CA THR A 230 -22.23 0.23 -10.82
C THR A 230 -21.44 1.49 -10.48
N PRO A 231 -21.16 2.37 -11.44
CA PRO A 231 -20.53 3.66 -11.14
C PRO A 231 -21.47 4.55 -10.32
N HIS A 232 -20.89 5.29 -9.38
CA HIS A 232 -21.65 6.28 -8.62
C HIS A 232 -22.19 7.37 -9.57
N PRO A 233 -23.47 7.79 -9.43
CA PRO A 233 -24.08 8.74 -10.36
C PRO A 233 -23.43 10.13 -10.37
N GLU A 234 -22.74 10.49 -9.27
CA GLU A 234 -22.01 11.76 -9.15
C GLU A 234 -20.53 11.65 -9.53
N ASN A 235 -20.10 10.51 -10.13
CA ASN A 235 -18.70 10.37 -10.56
C ASN A 235 -18.27 11.45 -11.58
N PRO A 236 -17.07 12.04 -11.37
CA PRO A 236 -16.19 11.90 -10.21
C PRO A 236 -16.78 12.58 -8.96
N VAL A 237 -16.76 11.86 -7.80
CA VAL A 237 -17.34 12.35 -6.53
C VAL A 237 -16.51 13.46 -5.87
N VAL A 238 -15.24 13.57 -6.23
CA VAL A 238 -14.33 14.67 -5.87
C VAL A 238 -13.55 15.05 -7.11
N THR A 239 -13.40 16.36 -7.36
CA THR A 239 -12.67 16.91 -8.53
C THR A 239 -11.58 17.88 -8.11
N ASP A 240 -10.57 18.05 -8.98
CA ASP A 240 -9.50 19.04 -8.83
C ASP A 240 -8.78 19.02 -7.48
N ARG A 241 -8.55 17.80 -6.91
CA ARG A 241 -7.87 17.63 -5.62
C ARG A 241 -6.68 16.68 -5.73
N PRO A 242 -5.62 17.02 -6.45
CA PRO A 242 -4.49 16.11 -6.70
C PRO A 242 -3.69 15.75 -5.44
N ASP A 243 -3.88 16.46 -4.33
CA ASP A 243 -3.27 16.17 -3.02
C ASP A 243 -4.13 15.26 -2.13
N GLY A 244 -5.23 14.68 -2.63
CA GLY A 244 -6.13 13.99 -1.73
C GLY A 244 -7.18 13.05 -2.33
N VAL A 245 -6.95 12.49 -3.52
CA VAL A 245 -7.92 11.56 -4.14
C VAL A 245 -7.33 10.19 -4.47
N ARG A 246 -6.05 10.11 -4.82
CA ARG A 246 -5.43 8.85 -5.22
C ARG A 246 -5.20 7.96 -3.99
N PRO A 247 -5.83 6.78 -3.89
CA PRO A 247 -5.67 5.92 -2.73
C PRO A 247 -4.21 5.55 -2.46
N ALA A 248 -3.89 5.38 -1.17
CA ALA A 248 -2.52 5.19 -0.69
C ALA A 248 -2.39 3.98 0.27
N GLY A 249 -3.36 3.08 0.24
CA GLY A 249 -3.37 1.87 1.08
C GLY A 249 -4.75 1.51 1.57
N ARG A 250 -4.83 0.55 2.49
CA ARG A 250 -6.05 -0.02 3.02
C ARG A 250 -6.90 1.02 3.76
N PRO A 251 -8.21 1.17 3.45
CA PRO A 251 -9.12 1.96 4.26
C PRO A 251 -9.24 1.41 5.69
N VAL A 252 -9.32 2.29 6.68
CA VAL A 252 -9.46 1.93 8.09
C VAL A 252 -10.87 2.24 8.58
N ALA A 253 -11.63 1.21 8.95
CA ALA A 253 -13.00 1.36 9.46
C ALA A 253 -13.04 2.21 10.75
N ARG A 254 -14.08 3.02 10.89
CA ARG A 254 -14.42 3.84 12.06
C ARG A 254 -15.86 3.60 12.47
N GLU A 255 -16.30 4.17 13.59
CA GLU A 255 -17.66 4.07 14.09
C GLU A 255 -18.67 4.58 13.04
N ASP A 256 -18.38 5.77 12.48
CA ASP A 256 -19.24 6.42 11.48
C ASP A 256 -18.47 6.61 10.16
N GLY A 257 -18.22 5.52 9.41
CA GLY A 257 -17.51 5.57 8.13
C GLY A 257 -16.13 4.92 8.15
N PHE A 258 -15.14 5.50 7.47
CA PHE A 258 -13.77 4.97 7.42
C PHE A 258 -12.76 6.08 7.08
N LEU A 259 -11.48 5.82 7.37
CA LEU A 259 -10.38 6.62 6.85
C LEU A 259 -9.95 6.07 5.50
N LEU A 260 -9.85 6.96 4.53
CA LEU A 260 -9.19 6.73 3.25
C LEU A 260 -7.81 7.38 3.29
N PHE A 261 -6.75 6.60 3.06
CA PHE A 261 -5.42 7.14 2.85
C PHE A 261 -5.27 7.56 1.39
N THR A 262 -4.66 8.73 1.16
CA THR A 262 -4.49 9.29 -0.18
C THR A 262 -3.09 9.84 -0.39
N GLN A 263 -2.59 9.68 -1.60
CA GLN A 263 -1.30 10.24 -2.03
C GLN A 263 -1.44 11.73 -2.32
N ASP A 264 -0.43 12.49 -1.92
CA ASP A 264 -0.22 13.86 -2.39
C ASP A 264 0.53 13.82 -3.72
N CYS A 265 -0.16 14.17 -4.78
CA CYS A 265 0.37 14.25 -6.14
C CYS A 265 0.36 15.68 -6.71
N ALA A 266 0.14 16.71 -5.87
CA ALA A 266 -0.02 18.08 -6.33
C ALA A 266 1.26 18.66 -6.96
N ASP A 267 2.38 18.58 -6.25
CA ASP A 267 3.66 19.07 -6.75
C ASP A 267 4.51 17.97 -7.39
N ARG A 268 4.39 16.75 -6.86
CA ARG A 268 5.12 15.56 -7.31
C ARG A 268 4.31 14.30 -7.01
N TYR A 269 4.38 13.34 -7.90
CA TYR A 269 3.79 12.03 -7.68
C TYR A 269 4.20 11.43 -6.33
N GLY A 270 3.20 11.13 -5.48
CA GLY A 270 3.39 10.36 -4.27
C GLY A 270 4.32 11.00 -3.23
N GLU A 271 4.23 12.31 -3.01
CA GLU A 271 5.15 13.00 -2.11
C GLU A 271 4.99 12.58 -0.65
N ARG A 272 3.74 12.44 -0.20
CA ARG A 272 3.33 12.08 1.17
C ARG A 272 1.94 11.44 1.17
N VAL A 273 1.50 10.95 2.31
CA VAL A 273 0.17 10.38 2.49
C VAL A 273 -0.65 11.22 3.46
N TRP A 274 -1.87 11.56 3.04
CA TRP A 274 -2.90 12.17 3.85
C TRP A 274 -3.95 11.14 4.26
N ALA A 275 -4.72 11.42 5.32
CA ALA A 275 -5.91 10.68 5.66
C ALA A 275 -7.16 11.57 5.51
N TYR A 276 -8.19 11.02 4.90
CA TYR A 276 -9.51 11.64 4.78
C TYR A 276 -10.55 10.77 5.51
N GLU A 277 -11.39 11.39 6.32
CA GLU A 277 -12.59 10.75 6.87
C GLU A 277 -13.68 10.76 5.81
N VAL A 278 -14.09 9.58 5.34
CA VAL A 278 -15.29 9.42 4.52
C VAL A 278 -16.48 9.34 5.48
N MET A 279 -17.30 10.38 5.49
CA MET A 279 -18.42 10.57 6.40
C MET A 279 -19.73 10.15 5.80
N GLU A 280 -19.87 10.22 4.48
CA GLU A 280 -21.05 9.81 3.74
C GLU A 280 -20.65 9.07 2.48
N LEU A 281 -21.18 7.88 2.31
CA LEU A 281 -20.99 7.06 1.14
C LEU A 281 -22.24 6.23 0.90
N THR A 282 -23.11 6.76 0.06
CA THR A 282 -24.38 6.16 -0.34
C THR A 282 -24.47 6.11 -1.87
N PRO A 283 -25.44 5.41 -2.48
CA PRO A 283 -25.61 5.46 -3.94
C PRO A 283 -25.98 6.84 -4.49
N GLU A 284 -26.35 7.80 -3.63
CA GLU A 284 -26.81 9.14 -3.99
C GLU A 284 -25.85 10.24 -3.59
N SER A 285 -24.89 10.00 -2.67
CA SER A 285 -24.05 11.06 -2.13
C SER A 285 -22.71 10.55 -1.62
N TYR A 286 -21.71 11.42 -1.68
CA TYR A 286 -20.36 11.23 -1.13
C TYR A 286 -19.90 12.49 -0.40
N SER A 287 -19.34 12.33 0.79
CA SER A 287 -18.62 13.41 1.45
C SER A 287 -17.44 12.91 2.27
N ASP A 288 -16.35 13.68 2.24
CA ASP A 288 -15.16 13.45 3.03
C ASP A 288 -14.59 14.76 3.61
N ARG A 289 -13.67 14.62 4.54
CA ARG A 289 -12.86 15.73 5.04
C ARG A 289 -11.46 15.24 5.41
N ARG A 290 -10.47 16.11 5.30
CA ARG A 290 -9.12 15.80 5.79
C ARG A 290 -9.15 15.56 7.30
N ALA A 291 -8.61 14.40 7.74
CA ALA A 291 -8.67 13.97 9.13
C ALA A 291 -7.70 14.73 10.05
N SER A 292 -6.59 15.25 9.49
CA SER A 292 -5.55 15.97 10.22
C SER A 292 -4.90 17.05 9.37
N PRO A 293 -4.41 18.15 9.98
CA PRO A 293 -3.59 19.15 9.30
C PRO A 293 -2.19 18.62 8.92
N ASP A 294 -1.74 17.53 9.56
CA ASP A 294 -0.44 16.92 9.30
C ASP A 294 -0.59 15.64 8.45
N PRO A 295 0.35 15.33 7.54
CA PRO A 295 0.34 14.09 6.78
C PRO A 295 0.60 12.87 7.70
N VAL A 296 0.04 11.72 7.34
CA VAL A 296 0.24 10.44 8.06
C VAL A 296 1.70 10.00 7.98
N VAL A 297 2.26 10.04 6.77
CA VAL A 297 3.69 9.87 6.52
C VAL A 297 4.14 10.83 5.42
N GLY A 298 5.41 11.15 5.42
CA GLY A 298 6.04 11.94 4.37
C GLY A 298 7.55 11.79 4.39
N PRO A 299 8.26 12.44 3.45
CA PRO A 299 9.70 12.28 3.28
C PRO A 299 10.45 12.69 4.55
N ALA A 300 11.36 11.80 5.01
CA ALA A 300 12.21 12.09 6.17
C ALA A 300 13.31 13.11 5.88
N GLY A 301 13.50 13.49 4.62
CA GLY A 301 14.59 14.36 4.19
C GLY A 301 15.97 13.69 4.31
N GLY A 302 17.03 14.44 4.00
CA GLY A 302 18.41 13.93 4.05
C GLY A 302 18.70 12.89 2.97
N VAL A 303 19.34 11.78 3.33
CA VAL A 303 19.88 10.77 2.38
C VAL A 303 19.40 9.34 2.67
N GLY A 304 18.33 9.17 3.43
CA GLY A 304 17.78 7.84 3.76
C GLY A 304 16.90 7.25 2.67
N TRP A 305 16.54 5.99 2.85
CA TRP A 305 15.69 5.22 1.93
C TRP A 305 14.34 5.89 1.65
N ASN A 306 13.84 6.71 2.57
CA ASN A 306 12.58 7.44 2.54
C ASN A 306 12.79 8.96 2.53
N SER A 307 13.92 9.45 2.01
CA SER A 307 14.28 10.87 2.07
C SER A 307 13.55 11.74 1.04
N GLY A 308 13.01 11.14 -0.02
CA GLY A 308 12.41 11.85 -1.14
C GLY A 308 10.91 11.85 -1.18
N ARG A 309 10.29 10.69 -1.02
CA ARG A 309 8.84 10.49 -1.12
C ARG A 309 8.43 9.29 -0.26
N MET A 310 7.17 9.29 0.18
CA MET A 310 6.49 8.16 0.83
C MET A 310 5.03 8.21 0.40
N HIS A 311 4.54 7.23 -0.35
CA HIS A 311 3.21 7.31 -0.96
C HIS A 311 2.23 6.21 -0.55
N HIS A 312 2.65 5.30 0.34
CA HIS A 312 1.81 4.18 0.75
C HIS A 312 1.78 3.97 2.26
N VAL A 313 0.59 3.63 2.78
CA VAL A 313 0.36 3.25 4.18
C VAL A 313 -0.67 2.13 4.25
N ASP A 314 -0.27 0.91 4.55
CA ASP A 314 -1.19 -0.19 4.87
C ASP A 314 -1.22 -0.43 6.37
N ALA A 315 -2.32 -0.07 7.04
CA ALA A 315 -2.43 -0.03 8.49
C ALA A 315 -3.16 -1.25 9.05
N TRP A 316 -2.59 -1.87 10.11
CA TRP A 316 -3.16 -2.97 10.87
C TRP A 316 -3.20 -2.65 12.36
N LEU A 317 -4.36 -2.85 12.99
CA LEU A 317 -4.52 -2.69 14.43
C LEU A 317 -3.99 -3.95 15.14
N LEU A 318 -2.99 -3.75 16.02
CA LEU A 318 -2.56 -4.69 17.03
C LEU A 318 -3.17 -4.30 18.37
N ASP A 319 -2.97 -5.11 19.42
CA ASP A 319 -3.59 -4.84 20.74
C ASP A 319 -3.17 -3.51 21.35
N ASP A 320 -1.94 -3.06 21.09
CA ASP A 320 -1.32 -1.89 21.72
C ASP A 320 -0.93 -0.77 20.74
N ARG A 321 -1.10 -1.01 19.42
CA ARG A 321 -0.64 -0.07 18.39
C ARG A 321 -1.21 -0.32 17.00
N TRP A 322 -1.12 0.69 16.17
CA TRP A 322 -1.18 0.54 14.72
C TRP A 322 0.19 0.12 14.19
N LEU A 323 0.24 -0.96 13.42
CA LEU A 323 1.39 -1.37 12.62
C LEU A 323 1.10 -1.02 11.16
N CYS A 324 2.02 -0.32 10.52
CA CYS A 324 1.84 0.16 9.16
C CYS A 324 2.99 -0.30 8.25
N ALA A 325 2.66 -0.97 7.15
CA ALA A 325 3.61 -1.09 6.05
C ALA A 325 3.60 0.20 5.25
N VAL A 326 4.79 0.70 4.95
CA VAL A 326 4.98 1.96 4.21
C VAL A 326 6.05 1.75 3.15
N ASP A 327 6.03 2.59 2.13
CA ASP A 327 7.15 2.68 1.21
C ASP A 327 7.87 4.01 1.29
N GLY A 328 9.03 4.07 0.67
CA GLY A 328 9.82 5.28 0.62
C GLY A 328 10.84 5.25 -0.51
N ASN A 329 11.14 6.44 -1.01
CA ASN A 329 12.02 6.66 -2.14
C ASN A 329 13.19 7.56 -1.75
N ILE A 330 14.36 7.32 -2.34
CA ILE A 330 15.54 8.14 -2.11
C ILE A 330 15.39 9.48 -2.84
N GLY A 331 15.40 10.60 -2.09
CA GLY A 331 15.25 11.94 -2.66
C GLY A 331 16.48 12.48 -3.35
N PHE A 332 17.66 12.00 -2.94
CA PHE A 332 18.94 12.47 -3.47
C PHE A 332 19.41 11.63 -4.65
N GLY A 333 19.82 12.30 -5.73
CA GLY A 333 20.45 11.63 -6.87
C GLY A 333 19.48 10.94 -7.83
N LYS A 334 18.18 11.18 -7.76
CA LYS A 334 17.17 10.61 -8.68
C LYS A 334 17.59 10.62 -10.17
N PRO A 335 18.15 11.72 -10.72
CA PRO A 335 18.59 11.71 -12.10
C PRO A 335 19.72 10.74 -12.41
N ALA A 336 20.51 10.38 -11.39
CA ALA A 336 21.65 9.47 -11.52
C ALA A 336 21.32 8.01 -11.18
N PHE A 337 20.32 7.78 -10.29
CA PHE A 337 20.05 6.46 -9.70
C PHE A 337 18.66 5.90 -10.03
N GLY A 338 17.80 6.67 -10.72
CA GLY A 338 16.41 6.29 -11.01
C GLY A 338 15.50 6.34 -9.80
N ASP A 339 14.32 5.72 -9.89
CA ASP A 339 13.40 5.54 -8.77
C ASP A 339 13.81 4.31 -7.96
N HIS A 340 14.24 4.53 -6.72
CA HIS A 340 14.64 3.49 -5.77
C HIS A 340 13.65 3.49 -4.60
N TRP A 341 12.54 2.81 -4.79
CA TRP A 341 11.57 2.56 -3.75
C TRP A 341 11.99 1.36 -2.89
N ALA A 342 11.68 1.44 -1.63
CA ALA A 342 11.94 0.42 -0.62
C ALA A 342 10.80 0.39 0.39
N ILE A 343 10.62 -0.73 1.09
CA ILE A 343 9.53 -0.95 2.02
C ILE A 343 10.03 -0.91 3.46
N GLY A 344 9.24 -0.28 4.34
CA GLY A 344 9.50 -0.20 5.77
C GLY A 344 8.28 -0.52 6.63
N LEU A 345 8.50 -0.68 7.93
CA LEU A 345 7.44 -0.78 8.93
C LEU A 345 7.47 0.44 9.85
N TYR A 346 6.30 1.02 10.07
CA TYR A 346 6.07 2.15 10.96
C TYR A 346 5.01 1.76 11.98
N GLU A 347 4.91 2.53 13.06
CA GLU A 347 3.93 2.30 14.10
C GLU A 347 3.37 3.60 14.67
N GLN A 348 2.24 3.47 15.35
CA GLN A 348 1.68 4.46 16.27
C GLN A 348 1.14 3.73 17.48
N LEU A 349 1.63 4.08 18.67
CA LEU A 349 1.08 3.58 19.93
C LEU A 349 -0.32 4.15 20.18
N LEU A 350 -1.21 3.33 20.76
CA LEU A 350 -2.57 3.71 21.14
C LEU A 350 -2.61 4.57 22.41
#